data_5747982cfbcecea8f9956603a5333744
#
_entry.id   5747982cfbcecea8f9956603a5333744
#
_cell.length_a   1.000
_cell.length_b   1.000
_cell.length_c   1.000
_cell.angle_alpha   90.00
_cell.angle_beta   90.00
_cell.angle_gamma   90.00
#
_symmetry.space_group_name_H-M   'P 1'
#
loop_
_entity.id
_entity.type
_entity.pdbx_description
1 polymer ?
#
loop_
_entity_poly.entity_id
_entity_poly.type
_entity_poly.pdbx_seq_one_letter_code
_entity_poly.pdbx_strand_id
1 'polypeptide(L)'
;MQQPVQQSLTLASGLTLAYLNLAPASSPLGSVLFLHGSGPGASGWSNFKFNAQAFVDAGYRVVIPDLPGYGDSDKPTDVDYTLDYFVTAVEGLLVHLKQSNLVVIGNSLGGA
;
A
#
# COMPACT_ATOMS: atom_id res chain seq x y z
N MET A 1 3.82 14.22 12.58
CA MET A 1 2.85 14.02 11.50
C MET A 1 1.87 12.91 11.90
N GLN A 2 0.60 13.20 11.82
CA GLN A 2 -0.45 12.26 12.24
C GLN A 2 -0.75 11.29 11.10
N GLN A 3 -0.92 10.01 11.44
CA GLN A 3 -1.28 8.99 10.45
C GLN A 3 -2.70 9.22 9.94
N PRO A 4 -2.91 9.20 8.62
CA PRO A 4 -4.27 9.27 8.06
C PRO A 4 -5.13 8.07 8.47
N VAL A 5 -6.44 8.20 8.29
CA VAL A 5 -7.38 7.11 8.58
C VAL A 5 -7.12 5.94 7.61
N GLN A 6 -6.98 4.75 8.19
CA GLN A 6 -6.77 3.54 7.39
C GLN A 6 -8.10 3.02 6.84
N GLN A 7 -8.00 2.40 5.69
CA GLN A 7 -9.07 1.62 5.08
C GLN A 7 -8.65 0.15 5.05
N SER A 8 -9.59 -0.72 4.80
CA SER A 8 -9.29 -2.15 4.68
C SER A 8 -10.06 -2.77 3.52
N LEU A 9 -9.48 -3.82 2.94
CA LEU A 9 -10.07 -4.60 1.88
C LEU A 9 -9.86 -6.07 2.18
N THR A 10 -10.94 -6.84 2.16
CA THR A 10 -10.86 -8.30 2.26
C THR A 10 -10.85 -8.90 0.85
N LEU A 11 -9.78 -9.61 0.52
CA LEU A 11 -9.62 -10.26 -0.77
C LEU A 11 -10.45 -11.54 -0.85
N ALA A 12 -10.60 -12.08 -2.06
CA ALA A 12 -11.35 -13.34 -2.29
C ALA A 12 -10.79 -14.51 -1.47
N SER A 13 -9.49 -14.49 -1.17
CA SER A 13 -8.84 -15.51 -0.34
C SER A 13 -9.19 -15.42 1.15
N GLY A 14 -9.86 -14.34 1.57
CA GLY A 14 -10.14 -14.06 2.98
C GLY A 14 -9.10 -13.17 3.65
N LEU A 15 -7.99 -12.87 2.99
CA LEU A 15 -6.95 -11.99 3.51
C LEU A 15 -7.45 -10.55 3.54
N THR A 16 -7.30 -9.88 4.69
CA THR A 16 -7.64 -8.46 4.81
C THR A 16 -6.36 -7.62 4.80
N LEU A 17 -6.31 -6.66 3.87
CA LEU A 17 -5.24 -5.69 3.76
C LEU A 17 -5.67 -4.35 4.34
N ALA A 18 -4.80 -3.76 5.14
CA ALA A 18 -4.94 -2.36 5.56
C ALA A 18 -4.19 -1.47 4.57
N TYR A 19 -4.77 -0.33 4.22
CA TYR A 19 -4.11 0.62 3.32
C TYR A 19 -4.55 2.05 3.60
N LEU A 20 -3.70 2.98 3.20
CA LEU A 20 -4.00 4.40 3.22
C LEU A 20 -4.28 4.85 1.80
N ASN A 21 -5.30 5.68 1.62
CA ASN A 21 -5.68 6.23 0.33
C ASN A 21 -5.80 7.74 0.49
N LEU A 22 -4.80 8.47 0.04
CA LEU A 22 -4.71 9.92 0.16
C LEU A 22 -4.99 10.55 -1.19
N ALA A 23 -5.94 11.46 -1.24
CA ALA A 23 -6.32 12.13 -2.47
C ALA A 23 -6.04 13.63 -2.41
N PRO A 24 -5.64 14.26 -3.54
CA PRO A 24 -5.50 15.71 -3.59
C PRO A 24 -6.88 16.38 -3.57
N ALA A 25 -6.88 17.71 -3.34
CA ALA A 25 -8.12 18.49 -3.30
C ALA A 25 -8.84 18.56 -4.64
N SER A 26 -8.09 18.43 -5.75
CA SER A 26 -8.63 18.43 -7.10
C SER A 26 -8.54 17.03 -7.72
N SER A 27 -8.99 16.88 -8.97
CA SER A 27 -8.89 15.59 -9.66
C SER A 27 -7.43 15.14 -9.76
N PRO A 28 -7.12 13.88 -9.41
CA PRO A 28 -5.74 13.41 -9.44
C PRO A 28 -5.13 13.43 -10.83
N LEU A 29 -3.84 13.79 -10.92
CA LEU A 29 -3.05 13.69 -12.15
C LEU A 29 -2.68 12.23 -12.46
N GLY A 30 -2.68 11.39 -11.45
CA GLY A 30 -2.35 9.97 -11.54
C GLY A 30 -2.32 9.39 -10.14
N SER A 31 -1.82 8.17 -10.01
CA SER A 31 -1.75 7.47 -8.73
C SER A 31 -0.35 6.96 -8.47
N VAL A 32 0.08 7.03 -7.21
CA VAL A 32 1.36 6.51 -6.76
C VAL A 32 1.09 5.43 -5.72
N LEU A 33 1.63 4.24 -5.94
CA LEU A 33 1.57 3.12 -5.01
C LEU A 33 2.93 2.98 -4.32
N PHE A 34 2.95 3.10 -2.99
CA PHE A 34 4.18 2.92 -2.21
C PHE A 34 4.19 1.54 -1.54
N LEU A 35 5.22 0.74 -1.83
CA LEU A 35 5.38 -0.59 -1.25
C LEU A 35 6.59 -0.59 -0.30
N HIS A 36 6.34 -0.92 0.97
CA HIS A 36 7.34 -0.83 2.03
C HIS A 36 8.31 -2.01 2.04
N GLY A 37 9.42 -1.85 2.78
CA GLY A 37 10.40 -2.90 3.00
C GLY A 37 9.98 -3.88 4.10
N SER A 38 10.83 -4.88 4.34
CA SER A 38 10.53 -6.03 5.20
C SER A 38 11.17 -5.97 6.59
N GLY A 39 11.77 -4.85 6.99
CA GLY A 39 12.41 -4.75 8.30
C GLY A 39 11.43 -4.90 9.46
N PRO A 40 11.92 -5.28 10.66
CA PRO A 40 11.06 -5.36 11.84
C PRO A 40 10.32 -4.05 12.09
N GLY A 41 9.01 -4.14 12.35
CA GLY A 41 8.17 -2.97 12.53
C GLY A 41 7.85 -2.20 11.27
N ALA A 42 8.21 -2.73 10.09
CA ALA A 42 7.91 -2.07 8.82
C ALA A 42 6.40 -2.03 8.56
N SER A 43 5.97 -0.94 7.98
CA SER A 43 4.61 -0.74 7.49
C SER A 43 4.65 0.29 6.37
N GLY A 44 3.54 0.44 5.66
CA GLY A 44 3.46 1.47 4.63
C GLY A 44 3.74 2.85 5.19
N TRP A 45 3.05 3.21 6.28
CA TRP A 45 3.20 4.52 6.88
C TRP A 45 4.60 4.76 7.44
N SER A 46 5.19 3.78 8.13
CA SER A 46 6.53 3.95 8.72
C SER A 46 7.60 4.20 7.66
N ASN A 47 7.44 3.61 6.46
CA ASN A 47 8.39 3.80 5.36
C ASN A 47 8.20 5.13 4.63
N PHE A 48 6.95 5.55 4.41
CA PHE A 48 6.66 6.61 3.43
C PHE A 48 5.96 7.84 4.00
N LYS A 49 5.80 7.95 5.31
CA LYS A 49 5.06 9.06 5.92
C LYS A 49 5.59 10.44 5.55
N PHE A 50 6.90 10.56 5.32
CA PHE A 50 7.50 11.84 4.93
C PHE A 50 7.44 12.10 3.43
N ASN A 51 7.18 11.08 2.61
CA ASN A 51 7.14 11.19 1.16
C ASN A 51 5.72 11.40 0.64
N ALA A 52 4.74 10.78 1.30
CA ALA A 52 3.37 10.73 0.82
C ALA A 52 2.78 12.13 0.60
N GLN A 53 2.96 13.04 1.55
CA GLN A 53 2.37 14.37 1.47
C GLN A 53 2.91 15.17 0.29
N ALA A 54 4.19 15.00 -0.03
CA ALA A 54 4.79 15.70 -1.18
C ALA A 54 4.10 15.32 -2.49
N PHE A 55 3.75 14.03 -2.66
CA PHE A 55 3.04 13.59 -3.85
C PHE A 55 1.59 14.06 -3.88
N VAL A 56 0.90 14.06 -2.73
CA VAL A 56 -0.46 14.59 -2.65
C VAL A 56 -0.45 16.09 -2.99
N ASP A 57 0.51 16.84 -2.46
CA ASP A 57 0.64 18.26 -2.73
C ASP A 57 0.94 18.54 -4.21
N ALA A 58 1.62 17.61 -4.89
CA ALA A 58 1.89 17.70 -6.32
C ALA A 58 0.69 17.29 -7.20
N GLY A 59 -0.41 16.86 -6.59
CA GLY A 59 -1.64 16.55 -7.32
C GLY A 59 -1.88 15.07 -7.59
N TYR A 60 -1.17 14.17 -6.91
CA TYR A 60 -1.31 12.73 -7.11
C TYR A 60 -2.12 12.09 -5.99
N ARG A 61 -2.88 11.04 -6.36
CA ARG A 61 -3.43 10.13 -5.36
C ARG A 61 -2.30 9.23 -4.87
N VAL A 62 -2.26 8.98 -3.56
CA VAL A 62 -1.25 8.12 -2.96
C VAL A 62 -1.94 6.94 -2.26
N VAL A 63 -1.52 5.73 -2.58
CA VAL A 63 -2.01 4.49 -1.96
C VAL A 63 -0.84 3.81 -1.28
N ILE A 64 -0.98 3.53 0.02
CA ILE A 64 0.09 2.94 0.83
C ILE A 64 -0.49 1.74 1.58
N PRO A 65 -0.40 0.53 1.00
CA PRO A 65 -0.84 -0.66 1.72
C PRO A 65 0.22 -1.13 2.72
N ASP A 66 -0.25 -1.79 3.77
CA ASP A 66 0.60 -2.68 4.56
C ASP A 66 0.59 -4.04 3.88
N LEU A 67 1.76 -4.56 3.54
CA LEU A 67 1.86 -5.87 2.90
C LEU A 67 1.39 -6.97 3.86
N PRO A 68 0.93 -8.14 3.35
CA PRO A 68 0.55 -9.24 4.22
C PRO A 68 1.66 -9.59 5.22
N GLY A 69 1.27 -9.77 6.48
CA GLY A 69 2.23 -10.04 7.55
C GLY A 69 2.83 -8.79 8.20
N TYR A 70 2.48 -7.60 7.73
CA TYR A 70 3.03 -6.33 8.22
C TYR A 70 1.93 -5.37 8.66
N GLY A 71 2.33 -4.44 9.53
CA GLY A 71 1.45 -3.36 9.97
C GLY A 71 0.10 -3.85 10.49
N ASP A 72 -0.98 -3.29 9.95
CA ASP A 72 -2.35 -3.61 10.33
C ASP A 72 -3.04 -4.56 9.35
N SER A 73 -2.34 -5.05 8.32
CA SER A 73 -2.84 -6.12 7.46
C SER A 73 -2.80 -7.46 8.21
N ASP A 74 -3.59 -8.42 7.70
CA ASP A 74 -3.60 -9.77 8.28
C ASP A 74 -2.20 -10.40 8.25
N LYS A 75 -1.94 -11.22 9.27
CA LYS A 75 -0.65 -11.90 9.47
C LYS A 75 -0.85 -13.40 9.52
N PRO A 76 -1.28 -14.04 8.42
CA PRO A 76 -1.51 -15.48 8.44
C PRO A 76 -0.22 -16.23 8.74
N THR A 77 -0.33 -17.31 9.52
CA THR A 77 0.81 -18.14 9.95
C THR A 77 0.92 -19.45 9.17
N ASP A 78 -0.09 -19.75 8.37
CA ASP A 78 -0.21 -21.01 7.64
C ASP A 78 0.07 -20.87 6.14
N VAL A 79 0.74 -19.79 5.74
CA VAL A 79 1.08 -19.51 4.34
C VAL A 79 2.58 -19.26 4.21
N ASP A 80 3.11 -19.48 3.00
CA ASP A 80 4.46 -19.08 2.65
C ASP A 80 4.44 -17.65 2.10
N TYR A 81 5.27 -16.79 2.69
CA TYR A 81 5.39 -15.40 2.25
C TYR A 81 6.35 -15.32 1.06
N THR A 82 5.91 -15.83 -0.08
CA THR A 82 6.66 -15.77 -1.33
C THR A 82 6.43 -14.44 -2.02
N LEU A 83 7.28 -14.11 -3.00
CA LEU A 83 7.06 -12.93 -3.84
C LEU A 83 5.69 -12.99 -4.53
N ASP A 84 5.33 -14.16 -5.06
CA ASP A 84 4.02 -14.35 -5.71
C ASP A 84 2.85 -14.08 -4.76
N TYR A 85 3.00 -14.45 -3.49
CA TYR A 85 1.97 -14.18 -2.48
C TYR A 85 1.75 -12.68 -2.32
N PHE A 86 2.84 -11.90 -2.18
CA PHE A 86 2.75 -10.46 -2.07
C PHE A 86 2.18 -9.82 -3.34
N VAL A 87 2.64 -10.26 -4.51
CA VAL A 87 2.16 -9.73 -5.80
C VAL A 87 0.66 -9.97 -5.97
N THR A 88 0.18 -11.16 -5.64
CA THR A 88 -1.24 -11.48 -5.73
C THR A 88 -2.08 -10.57 -4.83
N ALA A 89 -1.60 -10.30 -3.61
CA ALA A 89 -2.31 -9.40 -2.69
C ALA A 89 -2.37 -7.98 -3.23
N VAL A 90 -1.26 -7.46 -3.73
CA VAL A 90 -1.19 -6.11 -4.31
C VAL A 90 -2.08 -5.99 -5.55
N GLU A 91 -2.07 -7.00 -6.42
CA GLU A 91 -2.94 -7.02 -7.60
C GLU A 91 -4.41 -6.95 -7.21
N GLY A 92 -4.82 -7.69 -6.17
CA GLY A 92 -6.20 -7.63 -5.67
C GLY A 92 -6.58 -6.24 -5.20
N LEU A 93 -5.67 -5.54 -4.52
CA LEU A 93 -5.89 -4.16 -4.09
C LEU A 93 -6.05 -3.23 -5.29
N LEU A 94 -5.18 -3.35 -6.29
CA LEU A 94 -5.22 -2.47 -7.48
C LEU A 94 -6.50 -2.67 -8.29
N VAL A 95 -6.96 -3.91 -8.42
CA VAL A 95 -8.23 -4.20 -9.10
C VAL A 95 -9.39 -3.54 -8.35
N HIS A 96 -9.40 -3.62 -7.03
CA HIS A 96 -10.44 -3.00 -6.21
C HIS A 96 -10.46 -1.47 -6.38
N LEU A 97 -9.29 -0.84 -6.39
CA LEU A 97 -9.17 0.62 -6.45
C LEU A 97 -9.31 1.17 -7.86
N LYS A 98 -9.23 0.34 -8.88
CA LYS A 98 -9.37 0.72 -10.30
C LYS A 98 -8.44 1.88 -10.68
N GLN A 99 -7.17 1.78 -10.27
CA GLN A 99 -6.19 2.84 -10.50
C GLN A 99 -5.76 2.88 -11.97
N SER A 100 -5.56 4.10 -12.48
CA SER A 100 -4.98 4.35 -13.80
C SER A 100 -3.79 5.29 -13.67
N ASN A 101 -2.91 5.31 -14.66
CA ASN A 101 -1.67 6.12 -14.63
C ASN A 101 -0.90 5.87 -13.34
N LEU A 102 -0.65 4.60 -13.06
CA LEU A 102 -0.04 4.17 -11.81
C LEU A 102 1.47 4.19 -11.88
N VAL A 103 2.10 4.82 -10.88
CA VAL A 103 3.54 4.74 -10.63
C VAL A 103 3.74 3.94 -9.35
N VAL A 104 4.64 2.96 -9.38
CA VAL A 104 4.95 2.14 -8.22
C VAL A 104 6.32 2.53 -7.67
N ILE A 105 6.38 2.83 -6.38
CA ILE A 105 7.65 3.13 -5.68
C ILE A 105 7.79 2.08 -4.58
N GLY A 106 8.86 1.28 -4.69
CA GLY A 106 9.13 0.21 -3.73
C GLY A 106 10.43 0.41 -2.99
N ASN A 107 10.49 -0.05 -1.75
CA ASN A 107 11.68 -0.03 -0.91
C ASN A 107 12.04 -1.46 -0.52
N SER A 108 13.23 -1.95 -0.90
CA SER A 108 13.71 -3.29 -0.58
C SER A 108 12.73 -4.37 -1.08
N LEU A 109 12.03 -5.08 -0.20
CA LEU A 109 11.03 -6.08 -0.59
C LEU A 109 9.99 -5.49 -1.54
N GLY A 110 9.49 -4.28 -1.25
CA GLY A 110 8.50 -3.62 -2.11
C GLY A 110 9.02 -3.31 -3.51
N GLY A 111 10.33 -3.25 -3.72
CA GLY A 111 10.95 -3.02 -5.01
C GLY A 111 11.16 -4.28 -5.86
N ALA A 112 10.86 -5.43 -5.29
CA ALA A 112 11.09 -6.70 -5.99
C ALA A 112 10.10 -6.96 -7.14
#